data_ffed3502df6005fc64d04102cee61c7d
#
_entry.id   ffed3502df6005fc64d04102cee61c7d
#
_cell.length_a   1.000
_cell.length_b   1.000
_cell.length_c   1.000
_cell.angle_alpha   90.00
_cell.angle_beta   90.00
_cell.angle_gamma   90.00
#
_symmetry.space_group_name_H-M   'P 1'
#
loop_
_entity.id
_entity.type
_entity.pdbx_description
1 polymer ?
#
loop_
_entity_poly.entity_id
_entity_poly.type
_entity_poly.pdbx_seq_one_letter_code
_entity_poly.pdbx_strand_id
1 'polypeptide(L)'
;MEVYIGGYAQGKLTYVRKKYPGAQIYDENSWQQMKSGMCTERVQADKPGDRDQEEADVQGDNGRIVICNHLHRIIAAELAKGKTQAEIMAELLDIDQRHEKVCFICDEIGNGIVPIEKAERDYREVTGRILTELAEQAETVVRILCGLGQCIKSVK
;
A
#
# COMPACT_ATOMS: atom_id res chain seq x y z
N MET A 1 -3.49 -9.58 -6.36
CA MET A 1 -3.22 -8.50 -5.38
C MET A 1 -3.97 -8.70 -4.08
N GLU A 2 -3.46 -8.09 -3.01
CA GLU A 2 -4.13 -8.00 -1.70
C GLU A 2 -4.24 -6.54 -1.27
N VAL A 3 -5.33 -6.16 -0.61
CA VAL A 3 -5.57 -4.78 -0.13
C VAL A 3 -5.72 -4.78 1.38
N TYR A 4 -4.97 -3.90 2.04
CA TYR A 4 -4.96 -3.73 3.49
C TYR A 4 -5.35 -2.30 3.84
N ILE A 5 -6.49 -2.14 4.51
CA ILE A 5 -7.04 -0.83 4.88
C ILE A 5 -7.15 -0.69 6.39
N GLY A 6 -7.17 0.52 6.88
CA GLY A 6 -7.37 0.82 8.31
C GLY A 6 -6.98 2.24 8.64
N GLY A 7 -7.31 2.69 9.84
CA GLY A 7 -6.98 4.03 10.31
C GLY A 7 -5.46 4.29 10.40
N TYR A 8 -5.11 5.56 10.61
CA TYR A 8 -3.73 5.96 10.86
C TYR A 8 -3.14 5.21 12.07
N ALA A 9 -1.87 4.82 12.00
CA ALA A 9 -1.11 4.15 13.07
C ALA A 9 -1.75 2.83 13.60
N GLN A 10 -2.54 2.12 12.79
CA GLN A 10 -3.17 0.84 13.18
C GLN A 10 -2.29 -0.40 12.96
N GLY A 11 -0.99 -0.24 12.66
CA GLY A 11 -0.04 -1.35 12.52
C GLY A 11 -0.16 -2.12 11.20
N LYS A 12 -0.74 -1.54 10.15
CA LYS A 12 -0.94 -2.18 8.83
C LYS A 12 0.36 -2.74 8.25
N LEU A 13 1.40 -1.91 8.15
CA LEU A 13 2.68 -2.32 7.61
C LEU A 13 3.31 -3.45 8.42
N THR A 14 3.28 -3.36 9.75
CA THR A 14 3.80 -4.42 10.64
C THR A 14 3.05 -5.74 10.43
N TYR A 15 1.73 -5.68 10.27
CA TYR A 15 0.90 -6.86 9.98
C TYR A 15 1.30 -7.53 8.66
N VAL A 16 1.45 -6.74 7.58
CA VAL A 16 1.80 -7.26 6.25
C VAL A 16 3.24 -7.77 6.22
N ARG A 17 4.19 -7.09 6.90
CA ARG A 17 5.59 -7.57 7.01
C ARG A 17 5.72 -8.89 7.75
N LYS A 18 4.91 -9.16 8.76
CA LYS A 18 4.87 -10.47 9.43
C LYS A 18 4.39 -11.57 8.48
N LYS A 19 3.45 -11.25 7.59
CA LYS A 19 2.94 -12.20 6.58
C LYS A 19 3.95 -12.42 5.44
N TYR A 20 4.67 -11.38 5.05
CA TYR A 20 5.63 -11.37 3.92
C TYR A 20 6.97 -10.75 4.34
N PRO A 21 7.80 -11.45 5.14
CA PRO A 21 9.01 -10.87 5.74
C PRO A 21 10.08 -10.47 4.73
N GLY A 22 10.10 -11.08 3.53
CA GLY A 22 11.06 -10.78 2.45
C GLY A 22 10.57 -9.75 1.42
N ALA A 23 9.33 -9.25 1.55
CA ALA A 23 8.75 -8.36 0.55
C ALA A 23 9.47 -7.01 0.45
N GLN A 24 9.64 -6.51 -0.77
CA GLN A 24 10.13 -5.14 -1.00
C GLN A 24 9.05 -4.13 -0.69
N ILE A 25 9.42 -3.02 -0.04
CA ILE A 25 8.49 -1.98 0.39
C ILE A 25 8.72 -0.72 -0.42
N TYR A 26 7.66 -0.21 -1.00
CA TYR A 26 7.63 1.06 -1.73
C TYR A 26 6.59 1.99 -1.10
N ASP A 27 6.90 3.27 -1.09
CA ASP A 27 6.05 4.36 -0.61
C ASP A 27 5.98 5.51 -1.63
N GLU A 28 5.43 6.65 -1.25
CA GLU A 28 5.33 7.83 -2.12
C GLU A 28 6.69 8.32 -2.65
N ASN A 29 7.79 8.12 -1.92
CA ASN A 29 9.13 8.56 -2.30
C ASN A 29 9.80 7.58 -3.29
N SER A 30 9.52 6.30 -3.15
CA SER A 30 10.09 5.21 -3.97
C SER A 30 9.14 4.74 -5.09
N TRP A 31 7.97 5.34 -5.20
CA TRP A 31 6.94 4.99 -6.20
C TRP A 31 7.43 4.98 -7.64
N GLN A 32 8.24 5.98 -8.04
CA GLN A 32 8.79 6.06 -9.39
C GLN A 32 9.78 4.92 -9.68
N GLN A 33 10.53 4.49 -8.68
CA GLN A 33 11.45 3.35 -8.81
C GLN A 33 10.66 2.05 -9.03
N MET A 34 9.58 1.85 -8.29
CA MET A 34 8.67 0.72 -8.46
C MET A 34 8.11 0.67 -9.89
N LYS A 35 7.67 1.81 -10.43
CA LYS A 35 7.15 1.90 -11.80
C LYS A 35 8.19 1.62 -12.87
N SER A 36 9.43 2.06 -12.68
CA SER A 36 10.51 1.86 -13.65
C SER A 36 11.07 0.43 -13.66
N GLY A 37 10.68 -0.42 -12.72
CA GLY A 37 11.22 -1.77 -12.56
C GLY A 37 12.67 -1.81 -12.09
N MET A 38 13.24 -0.68 -11.66
CA MET A 38 14.56 -0.62 -11.06
C MET A 38 14.50 -1.16 -9.63
N CYS A 39 14.92 -2.40 -9.43
CA CYS A 39 15.20 -2.92 -8.10
C CYS A 39 16.31 -2.07 -7.47
N THR A 40 15.96 -1.24 -6.50
CA THR A 40 16.95 -0.61 -5.64
C THR A 40 17.22 -1.49 -4.44
N GLU A 41 18.52 -1.59 -4.10
CA GLU A 41 18.98 -2.19 -2.85
C GLU A 41 18.22 -1.62 -1.65
N ARG A 42 18.01 -2.46 -0.65
CA ARG A 42 17.27 -2.22 0.59
C ARG A 42 17.33 -0.76 1.06
N VAL A 43 16.21 -0.05 1.02
CA VAL A 43 16.07 1.19 1.79
C VAL A 43 16.03 0.77 3.25
N GLN A 44 17.12 1.06 3.97
CA GLN A 44 17.17 0.90 5.42
C GLN A 44 16.13 1.81 6.03
N ALA A 45 15.13 1.22 6.66
CA ALA A 45 14.18 1.97 7.47
C ALA A 45 14.93 2.66 8.61
N ASP A 46 14.81 3.99 8.70
CA ASP A 46 15.27 4.76 9.84
C ASP A 46 14.69 4.17 11.13
N LYS A 47 15.60 3.87 12.08
CA LYS A 47 15.25 3.43 13.42
C LYS A 47 14.76 4.61 14.26
N PRO A 48 13.79 4.37 15.18
CA PRO A 48 14.24 4.30 16.56
C PRO A 48 13.77 3.04 17.31
N GLY A 49 14.74 2.36 17.86
CA GLY A 49 14.69 1.63 19.11
C GLY A 49 13.61 0.58 19.33
N ASP A 50 13.87 -0.67 18.87
CA ASP A 50 13.53 -1.83 19.69
C ASP A 50 14.56 -2.93 19.43
N ARG A 51 15.24 -3.34 20.48
CA ARG A 51 16.19 -4.43 20.48
C ARG A 51 15.39 -5.69 20.73
N ASP A 52 15.29 -6.54 19.74
CA ASP A 52 15.32 -8.00 19.90
C ASP A 52 15.62 -8.55 18.51
N GLN A 53 16.89 -8.90 18.33
CA GLN A 53 17.43 -9.55 17.15
C GLN A 53 17.14 -11.04 17.29
N GLU A 54 16.25 -11.56 16.47
CA GLU A 54 16.39 -12.89 15.92
C GLU A 54 16.64 -12.75 14.43
N GLU A 55 17.89 -12.90 14.04
CA GLU A 55 18.31 -13.06 12.65
C GLU A 55 17.78 -14.40 12.14
N ALA A 56 16.59 -14.39 11.58
CA ALA A 56 16.16 -15.48 10.72
C ALA A 56 16.76 -15.22 9.33
N ASP A 57 17.71 -16.09 8.94
CA ASP A 57 18.17 -16.24 7.55
C ASP A 57 16.98 -16.56 6.64
N VAL A 58 16.31 -15.52 6.15
CA VAL A 58 15.29 -15.66 5.10
C VAL A 58 16.00 -15.46 3.77
N GLN A 59 16.47 -16.58 3.20
CA GLN A 59 16.87 -16.65 1.80
C GLN A 59 15.69 -16.27 0.92
N GLY A 60 15.81 -15.12 0.27
CA GLY A 60 15.42 -14.83 -1.08
C GLY A 60 13.97 -15.00 -1.51
N ASP A 61 13.14 -13.95 -1.31
CA ASP A 61 12.12 -13.63 -2.28
C ASP A 61 12.56 -12.34 -3.01
N ASN A 62 13.33 -12.50 -4.07
CA ASN A 62 13.94 -11.43 -4.83
C ASN A 62 12.88 -10.67 -5.65
N GLY A 63 12.13 -9.75 -5.02
CA GLY A 63 11.29 -8.79 -5.73
C GLY A 63 9.97 -9.33 -6.31
N ARG A 64 9.58 -10.55 -5.97
CA ARG A 64 8.32 -11.15 -6.42
C ARG A 64 7.12 -10.63 -5.66
N ILE A 65 7.28 -10.41 -4.34
CA ILE A 65 6.23 -9.83 -3.50
C ILE A 65 6.61 -8.40 -3.16
N VAL A 66 5.72 -7.48 -3.46
CA VAL A 66 5.91 -6.05 -3.19
C VAL A 66 4.82 -5.50 -2.30
N ILE A 67 5.21 -4.60 -1.40
CA ILE A 67 4.31 -3.87 -0.52
C ILE A 67 4.31 -2.40 -0.95
N CYS A 68 3.17 -1.93 -1.41
CA CYS A 68 2.92 -0.53 -1.71
C CYS A 68 2.31 0.13 -0.48
N ASN A 69 3.17 0.76 0.33
CA ASN A 69 2.76 1.41 1.58
C ASN A 69 2.28 2.84 1.33
N HIS A 70 1.37 3.33 2.17
CA HIS A 70 0.79 4.67 2.08
C HIS A 70 0.17 4.97 0.70
N LEU A 71 -0.59 4.04 0.13
CA LEU A 71 -1.23 4.21 -1.18
C LEU A 71 -1.98 5.55 -1.30
N HIS A 72 -2.65 6.01 -0.24
CA HIS A 72 -3.32 7.31 -0.23
C HIS A 72 -2.38 8.48 -0.54
N ARG A 73 -1.11 8.45 -0.08
CA ARG A 73 -0.12 9.49 -0.38
C ARG A 73 0.40 9.40 -1.82
N ILE A 74 0.55 8.17 -2.32
CA ILE A 74 0.89 7.94 -3.74
C ILE A 74 -0.19 8.53 -4.62
N ILE A 75 -1.46 8.26 -4.33
CA ILE A 75 -2.60 8.82 -5.06
C ILE A 75 -2.58 10.36 -4.99
N ALA A 76 -2.35 10.96 -3.82
CA ALA A 76 -2.24 12.41 -3.68
C ALA A 76 -1.12 13.00 -4.54
N ALA A 77 0.06 12.36 -4.56
CA ALA A 77 1.20 12.80 -5.35
C ALA A 77 0.94 12.70 -6.86
N GLU A 78 0.25 11.66 -7.33
CA GLU A 78 -0.07 11.48 -8.74
C GLU A 78 -1.20 12.45 -9.18
N LEU A 79 -2.19 12.72 -8.34
CA LEU A 79 -3.20 13.74 -8.58
C LEU A 79 -2.59 15.15 -8.66
N ALA A 80 -1.61 15.46 -7.79
CA ALA A 80 -0.89 16.73 -7.84
C ALA A 80 -0.10 16.94 -9.14
N LYS A 81 0.25 15.86 -9.86
CA LYS A 81 0.85 15.87 -11.19
C LYS A 81 -0.19 16.03 -12.31
N GLY A 82 -1.47 16.14 -11.98
CA GLY A 82 -2.57 16.29 -12.93
C GLY A 82 -3.11 14.98 -13.51
N LYS A 83 -2.74 13.82 -12.94
CA LYS A 83 -3.29 12.54 -13.40
C LYS A 83 -4.74 12.36 -12.99
N THR A 84 -5.49 11.67 -13.83
CA THR A 84 -6.86 11.26 -13.59
C THR A 84 -6.92 9.98 -12.74
N GLN A 85 -8.09 9.70 -12.15
CA GLN A 85 -8.36 8.43 -11.45
C GLN A 85 -8.04 7.22 -12.34
N ALA A 86 -8.46 7.24 -13.61
CA ALA A 86 -8.27 6.14 -14.54
C ALA A 86 -6.79 5.88 -14.85
N GLU A 87 -5.98 6.93 -14.99
CA GLU A 87 -4.53 6.77 -15.22
C GLU A 87 -3.82 6.20 -13.98
N ILE A 88 -4.20 6.65 -12.78
CA ILE A 88 -3.64 6.11 -11.54
C ILE A 88 -4.04 4.64 -11.38
N MET A 89 -5.31 4.30 -11.62
CA MET A 89 -5.77 2.92 -11.53
C MET A 89 -5.07 2.01 -12.54
N ALA A 90 -4.88 2.46 -13.77
CA ALA A 90 -4.13 1.71 -14.78
C ALA A 90 -2.68 1.43 -14.36
N GLU A 91 -2.00 2.39 -13.72
CA GLU A 91 -0.65 2.19 -13.19
C GLU A 91 -0.62 1.16 -12.04
N LEU A 92 -1.61 1.18 -11.14
CA LEU A 92 -1.70 0.21 -10.04
C LEU A 92 -1.93 -1.21 -10.56
N LEU A 93 -2.78 -1.37 -11.57
CA LEU A 93 -3.04 -2.66 -12.21
C LEU A 93 -1.83 -3.16 -13.00
N ASP A 94 -1.11 -2.29 -13.70
CA ASP A 94 0.11 -2.64 -14.41
C ASP A 94 1.20 -3.16 -13.44
N ILE A 95 1.32 -2.56 -12.26
CA ILE A 95 2.21 -3.04 -11.20
C ILE A 95 1.79 -4.43 -10.71
N ASP A 96 0.49 -4.66 -10.50
CA ASP A 96 -0.02 -5.97 -10.07
C ASP A 96 0.29 -7.06 -11.10
N GLN A 97 0.20 -6.74 -12.40
CA GLN A 97 0.50 -7.69 -13.47
C GLN A 97 1.99 -8.03 -13.59
N ARG A 98 2.88 -7.12 -13.18
CA ARG A 98 4.35 -7.31 -13.28
C ARG A 98 4.97 -8.05 -12.11
N HIS A 99 4.27 -8.20 -11.00
CA HIS A 99 4.75 -8.86 -9.80
C HIS A 99 3.90 -10.08 -9.47
N GLU A 100 4.50 -11.07 -8.85
CA GLU A 100 3.79 -12.28 -8.44
C GLU A 100 2.68 -11.96 -7.42
N LYS A 101 2.95 -11.01 -6.52
CA LYS A 101 1.98 -10.52 -5.55
C LYS A 101 2.25 -9.07 -5.16
N VAL A 102 1.19 -8.29 -5.15
CA VAL A 102 1.21 -6.90 -4.67
C VAL A 102 0.29 -6.76 -3.46
N CYS A 103 0.82 -6.13 -2.41
CA CYS A 103 0.08 -5.76 -1.20
C CYS A 103 -0.07 -4.24 -1.15
N PHE A 104 -1.26 -3.73 -1.42
CA PHE A 104 -1.57 -2.31 -1.27
C PHE A 104 -2.00 -1.98 0.15
N ILE A 105 -1.31 -1.07 0.81
CA ILE A 105 -1.63 -0.60 2.17
C ILE A 105 -2.12 0.84 2.10
N CYS A 106 -3.33 1.09 2.57
CA CYS A 106 -3.96 2.40 2.53
C CYS A 106 -4.56 2.81 3.87
N ASP A 107 -4.47 4.09 4.21
CA ASP A 107 -5.21 4.65 5.34
C ASP A 107 -6.64 4.97 4.94
N GLU A 108 -7.59 4.78 5.86
CA GLU A 108 -8.98 5.21 5.72
C GLU A 108 -9.06 6.74 5.89
N ILE A 109 -8.86 7.50 4.81
CA ILE A 109 -8.83 8.96 4.84
C ILE A 109 -10.21 9.61 4.74
N GLY A 110 -11.25 8.84 4.42
CA GLY A 110 -12.62 9.32 4.29
C GLY A 110 -13.34 9.58 5.61
N ASN A 111 -12.81 9.11 6.73
CA ASN A 111 -13.41 9.25 8.04
C ASN A 111 -13.07 10.60 8.68
N GLY A 112 -14.08 11.29 9.21
CA GLY A 112 -13.92 12.55 9.94
C GLY A 112 -14.63 13.73 9.30
N ILE A 113 -14.20 14.95 9.67
CA ILE A 113 -14.84 16.20 9.23
C ILE A 113 -14.63 16.39 7.72
N VAL A 114 -15.68 16.83 7.03
CA VAL A 114 -15.59 17.17 5.60
C VAL A 114 -14.64 18.35 5.42
N PRO A 115 -13.61 18.21 4.57
CA PRO A 115 -12.65 19.29 4.32
C PRO A 115 -13.31 20.51 3.69
N ILE A 116 -12.85 21.71 4.09
CA ILE A 116 -13.29 22.96 3.48
C ILE A 116 -12.76 23.09 2.06
N GLU A 117 -11.51 22.70 1.86
CA GLU A 117 -10.84 22.80 0.56
C GLU A 117 -11.39 21.76 -0.44
N LYS A 118 -11.75 22.26 -1.63
CA LYS A 118 -12.29 21.38 -2.70
C LYS A 118 -11.28 20.31 -3.12
N ALA A 119 -10.01 20.68 -3.27
CA ALA A 119 -8.97 19.74 -3.67
C ALA A 119 -8.81 18.56 -2.69
N GLU A 120 -8.96 18.80 -1.39
CA GLU A 120 -8.91 17.73 -0.40
C GLU A 120 -10.15 16.84 -0.46
N ARG A 121 -11.33 17.40 -0.75
CA ARG A 121 -12.55 16.59 -0.98
C ARG A 121 -12.41 15.71 -2.21
N ASP A 122 -11.93 16.28 -3.33
CA ASP A 122 -11.70 15.57 -4.59
C ASP A 122 -10.67 14.44 -4.39
N TYR A 123 -9.59 14.70 -3.64
CA TYR A 123 -8.61 13.69 -3.28
C TYR A 123 -9.20 12.53 -2.47
N ARG A 124 -10.00 12.83 -1.45
CA ARG A 124 -10.67 11.78 -0.63
C ARG A 124 -11.64 10.96 -1.48
N GLU A 125 -12.40 11.59 -2.35
CA GLU A 125 -13.33 10.93 -3.26
C GLU A 125 -12.61 10.01 -4.23
N VAL A 126 -11.57 10.50 -4.90
CA VAL A 126 -10.77 9.72 -5.84
C VAL A 126 -10.11 8.53 -5.15
N THR A 127 -9.52 8.74 -3.97
CA THR A 127 -8.91 7.65 -3.19
C THR A 127 -9.94 6.59 -2.83
N GLY A 128 -11.14 6.99 -2.40
CA GLY A 128 -12.23 6.06 -2.08
C GLY A 128 -12.67 5.24 -3.28
N ARG A 129 -12.80 5.86 -4.45
CA ARG A 129 -13.16 5.18 -5.72
C ARG A 129 -12.08 4.19 -6.14
N ILE A 130 -10.80 4.58 -6.09
CA ILE A 130 -9.67 3.68 -6.40
C ILE A 130 -9.66 2.48 -5.44
N LEU A 131 -9.87 2.70 -4.14
CA LEU A 131 -9.94 1.60 -3.17
C LEU A 131 -11.10 0.65 -3.44
N THR A 132 -12.26 1.17 -3.87
CA THR A 132 -13.40 0.35 -4.25
C THR A 132 -13.07 -0.54 -5.44
N GLU A 133 -12.50 0.03 -6.51
CA GLU A 133 -12.09 -0.71 -7.71
C GLU A 133 -11.00 -1.75 -7.41
N LEU A 134 -10.00 -1.41 -6.58
CA LEU A 134 -8.97 -2.35 -6.13
C LEU A 134 -9.57 -3.49 -5.31
N ALA A 135 -10.50 -3.18 -4.39
CA ALA A 135 -11.16 -4.19 -3.56
C ALA A 135 -12.01 -5.16 -4.39
N GLU A 136 -12.64 -4.68 -5.47
CA GLU A 136 -13.38 -5.53 -6.41
C GLU A 136 -12.47 -6.53 -7.12
N GLN A 137 -11.26 -6.12 -7.49
CA GLN A 137 -10.30 -6.95 -8.22
C GLN A 137 -9.38 -7.77 -7.31
N ALA A 138 -9.19 -7.35 -6.05
CA ALA A 138 -8.31 -8.03 -5.10
C ALA A 138 -8.78 -9.44 -4.75
N GLU A 139 -7.84 -10.35 -4.59
CA GLU A 139 -8.09 -11.70 -4.05
C GLU A 139 -8.43 -11.64 -2.56
N THR A 140 -7.79 -10.72 -1.85
CA THR A 140 -7.96 -10.58 -0.40
C THR A 140 -8.06 -9.11 -0.03
N VAL A 141 -9.02 -8.78 0.81
CA VAL A 141 -9.17 -7.46 1.44
C VAL A 141 -9.22 -7.64 2.94
N VAL A 142 -8.31 -6.97 3.65
CA VAL A 142 -8.18 -7.07 5.11
C VAL A 142 -8.27 -5.67 5.72
N ARG A 143 -9.12 -5.52 6.71
CA ARG A 143 -9.15 -4.33 7.57
C ARG A 143 -8.27 -4.54 8.78
N ILE A 144 -7.37 -3.60 9.06
CA ILE A 144 -6.48 -3.64 10.23
C ILE A 144 -6.97 -2.67 11.29
N LEU A 145 -7.21 -3.21 12.47
CA LEU A 145 -7.58 -2.46 13.67
C LEU A 145 -6.70 -2.90 14.83
N CYS A 146 -5.97 -1.98 15.45
CA CYS A 146 -5.08 -2.26 16.59
C CYS A 146 -4.10 -3.43 16.32
N GLY A 147 -3.55 -3.50 15.10
CA GLY A 147 -2.63 -4.57 14.70
C GLY A 147 -3.28 -5.92 14.40
N LEU A 148 -4.60 -6.03 14.51
CA LEU A 148 -5.37 -7.24 14.20
C LEU A 148 -6.01 -7.12 12.82
N GLY A 149 -5.91 -8.19 12.01
CA GLY A 149 -6.51 -8.24 10.68
C GLY A 149 -7.91 -8.87 10.70
N GLN A 150 -8.89 -8.14 10.18
CA GLN A 150 -10.21 -8.64 9.87
C GLN A 150 -10.33 -8.86 8.37
N CYS A 151 -10.45 -10.11 7.92
CA CYS A 151 -10.68 -10.42 6.52
C CYS A 151 -12.09 -9.99 6.12
N ILE A 152 -12.18 -9.09 5.11
CA ILE A 152 -13.45 -8.61 4.53
C ILE A 152 -13.79 -9.41 3.28
N LYS A 153 -12.76 -9.72 2.47
CA LYS A 153 -12.89 -10.51 1.24
C LYS A 153 -11.75 -11.51 1.15
N SER A 154 -12.06 -12.73 0.76
CA SER A 154 -11.08 -13.75 0.37
C SER A 154 -11.71 -14.59 -0.75
N VAL A 155 -11.06 -14.60 -1.90
CA VAL A 155 -11.40 -15.51 -3.00
C VAL A 155 -10.61 -16.80 -2.75
N LYS A 156 -11.32 -17.91 -2.57
CA LYS A 156 -10.73 -19.24 -2.42
C LYS A 156 -10.36 -19.82 -3.77
#